data_fc0264680adaef722a42ebc5506a0984
#
_entry.id   fc0264680adaef722a42ebc5506a0984
#
_cell.length_a   1.000
_cell.length_b   1.000
_cell.length_c   1.000
_cell.angle_alpha   90.00
_cell.angle_beta   90.00
_cell.angle_gamma   90.00
#
_symmetry.space_group_name_H-M   'P 1'
#
loop_
_entity.id
_entity.type
_entity.pdbx_description
1 polymer ?
#
loop_
_entity_poly.entity_id
_entity_poly.type
_entity_poly.pdbx_seq_one_letter_code
_entity_poly.pdbx_strand_id
1 'polypeptide(L)'
;MTDPSQPGLPRETVVCLGSSTTASRGTYKWIDELKKRPQNKRFRFVNLGVGGDLSFNTIGLLDRVVALQPDRVIVLIGTNDIMASVFPNFRRFVRVWKRLSDEPSPAQFEENLNFIVRKLQGGAISRIGLSSLAPLGEDPDSRDPVQAWLNDLITTYNDIIANIASKERTDYIPFNESFQEQLSRALTPKAFTHFAFRSFYRDYVFREMILRQSFDEISRINGWDFHIDGIHLNSKGGRILVEAVQQFLNS
;
A
#
# COMPACT_ATOMS: atom_id res chain seq x y z
N MET A 1 37.61 5.63 3.72
CA MET A 1 36.45 6.49 4.00
C MET A 1 36.18 7.30 2.74
N THR A 2 35.19 6.90 1.96
CA THR A 2 34.80 7.63 0.73
C THR A 2 33.83 8.75 1.13
N ASP A 3 34.15 9.96 0.72
CA ASP A 3 33.36 11.18 0.94
C ASP A 3 31.97 11.03 0.30
N PRO A 4 30.86 11.17 1.06
CA PRO A 4 29.51 11.05 0.53
C PRO A 4 29.07 12.25 -0.33
N SER A 5 29.93 13.25 -0.55
CA SER A 5 29.66 14.44 -1.36
C SER A 5 30.13 14.35 -2.80
N GLN A 6 30.67 13.21 -3.28
CA GLN A 6 31.07 13.08 -4.68
C GLN A 6 29.86 13.02 -5.62
N PRO A 7 29.69 13.97 -6.53
CA PRO A 7 28.70 13.86 -7.61
C PRO A 7 29.19 12.82 -8.62
N GLY A 8 28.50 11.68 -8.74
CA GLY A 8 28.82 10.81 -9.87
C GLY A 8 28.53 9.32 -9.79
N LEU A 9 28.14 8.73 -8.68
CA LEU A 9 27.70 7.33 -8.74
C LEU A 9 26.25 7.26 -9.24
N PRO A 10 25.93 6.42 -10.24
CA PRO A 10 24.56 6.20 -10.68
C PRO A 10 23.75 5.69 -9.49
N ARG A 11 22.69 6.41 -9.14
CA ARG A 11 21.79 6.00 -8.05
C ARG A 11 20.90 4.89 -8.55
N GLU A 12 20.80 3.79 -7.80
CA GLU A 12 19.80 2.76 -8.04
C GLU A 12 18.39 3.38 -8.05
N THR A 13 17.63 3.13 -9.10
CA THR A 13 16.26 3.63 -9.22
C THR A 13 15.29 2.63 -8.58
N VAL A 14 14.52 3.09 -7.59
CA VAL A 14 13.45 2.34 -6.93
C VAL A 14 12.11 2.92 -7.34
N VAL A 15 11.30 2.15 -8.08
CA VAL A 15 9.92 2.54 -8.41
C VAL A 15 8.97 1.96 -7.36
N CYS A 16 8.12 2.81 -6.80
CA CYS A 16 7.05 2.42 -5.89
C CYS A 16 5.72 2.48 -6.64
N LEU A 17 5.10 1.34 -6.86
CA LEU A 17 3.86 1.14 -7.61
C LEU A 17 2.74 0.74 -6.65
N GLY A 18 1.56 1.36 -6.77
CA GLY A 18 0.45 1.06 -5.87
C GLY A 18 -0.67 2.09 -5.86
N SER A 19 -1.51 2.04 -4.85
CA SER A 19 -2.70 2.91 -4.73
C SER A 19 -2.46 4.16 -3.86
N SER A 20 -3.48 4.58 -3.07
CA SER A 20 -3.42 5.79 -2.23
C SER A 20 -2.30 5.77 -1.19
N THR A 21 -2.02 4.63 -0.57
CA THR A 21 -0.93 4.47 0.38
C THR A 21 0.42 4.80 -0.26
N THR A 22 0.65 4.35 -1.50
CA THR A 22 1.86 4.66 -2.27
C THR A 22 1.83 6.10 -2.78
N ALA A 23 0.68 6.60 -3.26
CA ALA A 23 0.53 7.98 -3.71
C ALA A 23 0.85 9.01 -2.61
N SER A 24 0.78 8.62 -1.34
CA SER A 24 1.07 9.45 -0.16
C SER A 24 0.20 10.71 -0.09
N ARG A 25 -1.07 10.58 -0.50
CA ARG A 25 -2.08 11.63 -0.38
C ARG A 25 -3.15 11.19 0.60
N GLY A 26 -3.34 11.97 1.69
CA GLY A 26 -4.26 11.59 2.76
C GLY A 26 -3.80 10.39 3.59
N THR A 27 -2.50 10.10 3.60
CA THR A 27 -1.87 9.01 4.33
C THR A 27 -0.41 9.34 4.64
N TYR A 28 0.21 8.58 5.53
CA TYR A 28 1.62 8.75 5.88
C TYR A 28 2.55 8.66 4.66
N LYS A 29 3.49 9.60 4.57
CA LYS A 29 4.41 9.74 3.42
C LYS A 29 5.62 8.82 3.57
N TRP A 30 5.40 7.51 3.54
CA TRP A 30 6.41 6.50 3.82
C TRP A 30 7.62 6.54 2.86
N ILE A 31 7.41 6.88 1.57
CA ILE A 31 8.50 7.03 0.60
C ILE A 31 9.39 8.21 0.96
N ASP A 32 8.81 9.32 1.40
CA ASP A 32 9.58 10.49 1.80
C ASP A 32 10.37 10.23 3.09
N GLU A 33 9.85 9.38 3.97
CA GLU A 33 10.59 8.94 5.16
C GLU A 33 11.78 8.07 4.79
N LEU A 34 11.63 7.13 3.85
CA LEU A 34 12.74 6.35 3.32
C LEU A 34 13.82 7.21 2.67
N LYS A 35 13.45 8.25 1.91
CA LYS A 35 14.39 9.18 1.28
C LYS A 35 15.26 9.94 2.29
N LYS A 36 14.76 10.19 3.50
CA LYS A 36 15.51 10.89 4.56
C LYS A 36 16.58 10.03 5.20
N ARG A 37 16.46 8.70 5.12
CA ARG A 37 17.41 7.78 5.77
C ARG A 37 18.79 7.84 5.11
N PRO A 38 19.88 8.02 5.88
CA PRO A 38 21.23 8.13 5.31
C PRO A 38 21.63 6.96 4.41
N GLN A 39 21.28 5.72 4.80
CA GLN A 39 21.58 4.51 4.03
C GLN A 39 20.86 4.45 2.67
N ASN A 40 19.79 5.23 2.48
CA ASN A 40 19.00 5.27 1.26
C ASN A 40 19.43 6.38 0.29
N LYS A 41 20.47 7.16 0.60
CA LYS A 41 21.00 8.21 -0.32
C LYS A 41 21.45 7.66 -1.67
N ARG A 42 21.78 6.36 -1.74
CA ARG A 42 22.14 5.65 -2.98
C ARG A 42 20.93 5.41 -3.89
N PHE A 43 19.69 5.54 -3.39
CA PHE A 43 18.48 5.30 -4.15
C PHE A 43 17.86 6.59 -4.70
N ARG A 44 17.30 6.48 -5.89
CA ARG A 44 16.38 7.45 -6.49
C ARG A 44 14.97 6.86 -6.46
N PHE A 45 14.14 7.31 -5.54
CA PHE A 45 12.76 6.85 -5.46
C PHE A 45 11.84 7.57 -6.46
N VAL A 46 11.09 6.79 -7.24
CA VAL A 46 10.05 7.25 -8.15
C VAL A 46 8.71 6.74 -7.67
N ASN A 47 7.81 7.66 -7.30
CA ASN A 47 6.48 7.32 -6.84
C ASN A 47 5.51 7.27 -8.02
N LEU A 48 4.95 6.09 -8.31
CA LEU A 48 3.91 5.86 -9.31
C LEU A 48 2.59 5.40 -8.68
N GLY A 49 2.38 5.71 -7.39
CA GLY A 49 1.11 5.45 -6.72
C GLY A 49 -0.01 6.35 -7.27
N VAL A 50 -1.18 5.76 -7.46
CA VAL A 50 -2.39 6.49 -7.91
C VAL A 50 -3.55 6.19 -6.96
N GLY A 51 -4.08 7.23 -6.31
CA GLY A 51 -5.21 7.09 -5.38
C GLY A 51 -6.41 6.40 -6.01
N GLY A 52 -6.98 5.43 -5.30
CA GLY A 52 -8.15 4.68 -5.75
C GLY A 52 -7.87 3.59 -6.80
N ASP A 53 -6.63 3.41 -7.27
CA ASP A 53 -6.33 2.35 -8.24
C ASP A 53 -6.50 0.95 -7.62
N LEU A 54 -7.07 0.07 -8.42
CA LEU A 54 -7.12 -1.37 -8.22
C LEU A 54 -5.94 -2.03 -8.94
N SER A 55 -5.75 -3.32 -8.70
CA SER A 55 -4.74 -4.13 -9.40
C SER A 55 -4.85 -4.00 -10.93
N PHE A 56 -6.06 -4.04 -11.47
CA PHE A 56 -6.35 -3.82 -12.89
C PHE A 56 -5.81 -2.48 -13.43
N ASN A 57 -6.01 -1.38 -12.69
CA ASN A 57 -5.57 -0.06 -13.14
C ASN A 57 -4.04 0.06 -13.15
N THR A 58 -3.38 -0.61 -12.22
CA THR A 58 -1.92 -0.66 -12.10
C THR A 58 -1.25 -1.23 -13.35
N ILE A 59 -1.92 -2.16 -14.05
CA ILE A 59 -1.45 -2.73 -15.32
C ILE A 59 -1.15 -1.64 -16.35
N GLY A 60 -1.99 -0.60 -16.41
CA GLY A 60 -1.79 0.52 -17.34
C GLY A 60 -0.54 1.38 -17.09
N LEU A 61 0.12 1.21 -15.95
CA LEU A 61 1.35 1.93 -15.61
C LEU A 61 2.63 1.14 -15.95
N LEU A 62 2.53 -0.15 -16.27
CA LEU A 62 3.69 -1.04 -16.38
C LEU A 62 4.67 -0.64 -17.49
N ASP A 63 4.18 -0.19 -18.66
CA ASP A 63 5.07 0.28 -19.72
C ASP A 63 5.89 1.50 -19.28
N ARG A 64 5.28 2.39 -18.47
CA ARG A 64 5.99 3.50 -17.87
C ARG A 64 7.02 3.04 -16.84
N VAL A 65 6.69 2.02 -16.04
CA VAL A 65 7.65 1.43 -15.08
C VAL A 65 8.85 0.88 -15.83
N VAL A 66 8.63 0.04 -16.85
CA VAL A 66 9.71 -0.57 -17.65
C VAL A 66 10.55 0.50 -18.37
N ALA A 67 9.93 1.54 -18.91
CA ALA A 67 10.64 2.65 -19.58
C ALA A 67 11.56 3.44 -18.63
N LEU A 68 11.31 3.42 -17.33
CA LEU A 68 12.19 4.02 -16.32
C LEU A 68 13.46 3.19 -16.04
N GLN A 69 13.53 1.96 -16.54
CA GLN A 69 14.62 1.00 -16.30
C GLN A 69 15.02 0.95 -14.82
N PRO A 70 14.08 0.65 -13.89
CA PRO A 70 14.40 0.66 -12.49
C PRO A 70 15.24 -0.55 -12.09
N ASP A 71 16.11 -0.35 -11.11
CA ASP A 71 16.84 -1.46 -10.48
C ASP A 71 15.93 -2.27 -9.56
N ARG A 72 14.99 -1.60 -8.89
CA ARG A 72 14.04 -2.23 -7.97
C ARG A 72 12.63 -1.70 -8.18
N VAL A 73 11.65 -2.57 -8.02
CA VAL A 73 10.22 -2.19 -7.98
C VAL A 73 9.57 -2.71 -6.71
N ILE A 74 8.81 -1.87 -6.03
CA ILE A 74 7.98 -2.22 -4.89
C ILE A 74 6.52 -2.13 -5.33
N VAL A 75 5.77 -3.21 -5.19
CA VAL A 75 4.35 -3.28 -5.54
C VAL A 75 3.53 -3.40 -4.25
N LEU A 76 2.68 -2.42 -3.98
CA LEU A 76 1.73 -2.41 -2.86
C LEU A 76 0.33 -2.09 -3.40
N ILE A 77 -0.42 -3.12 -3.78
CA ILE A 77 -1.73 -3.01 -4.44
C ILE A 77 -2.67 -4.14 -4.00
N GLY A 78 -3.98 -3.90 -3.97
CA GLY A 78 -5.01 -4.89 -3.64
C GLY A 78 -6.04 -4.37 -2.64
N THR A 79 -5.71 -3.40 -1.80
CA THR A 79 -6.63 -2.81 -0.81
C THR A 79 -7.93 -2.31 -1.45
N ASN A 80 -7.85 -1.64 -2.60
CA ASN A 80 -9.04 -1.13 -3.29
C ASN A 80 -9.84 -2.23 -3.99
N ASP A 81 -9.22 -3.34 -4.37
CA ASP A 81 -9.90 -4.53 -4.87
C ASP A 81 -10.79 -5.11 -3.76
N ILE A 82 -10.27 -5.25 -2.54
CA ILE A 82 -11.04 -5.67 -1.35
C ILE A 82 -12.15 -4.67 -1.03
N MET A 83 -11.84 -3.36 -0.99
CA MET A 83 -12.82 -2.32 -0.71
C MET A 83 -13.99 -2.34 -1.71
N ALA A 84 -13.71 -2.55 -2.99
CA ALA A 84 -14.73 -2.62 -4.03
C ALA A 84 -15.55 -3.93 -3.96
N SER A 85 -14.99 -5.01 -3.42
CA SER A 85 -15.73 -6.25 -3.17
C SER A 85 -16.74 -6.09 -2.02
N VAL A 86 -16.36 -5.39 -0.95
CA VAL A 86 -17.16 -5.29 0.28
C VAL A 86 -18.13 -4.11 0.25
N PHE A 87 -17.73 -2.94 -0.25
CA PHE A 87 -18.50 -1.71 -0.17
C PHE A 87 -19.14 -1.30 -1.51
N PRO A 88 -20.48 -1.43 -1.68
CA PRO A 88 -21.15 -1.11 -2.94
C PRO A 88 -21.01 0.36 -3.39
N ASN A 89 -20.92 1.31 -2.45
CA ASN A 89 -20.70 2.72 -2.76
C ASN A 89 -19.29 2.96 -3.33
N PHE A 90 -18.27 2.30 -2.79
CA PHE A 90 -16.91 2.35 -3.33
C PHE A 90 -16.84 1.65 -4.68
N ARG A 91 -17.46 0.48 -4.85
CA ARG A 91 -17.58 -0.23 -6.13
C ARG A 91 -18.19 0.64 -7.22
N ARG A 92 -19.30 1.35 -6.92
CA ARG A 92 -19.91 2.30 -7.86
C ARG A 92 -18.94 3.40 -8.28
N PHE A 93 -18.21 3.95 -7.33
CA PHE A 93 -17.20 4.97 -7.62
C PHE A 93 -16.12 4.46 -8.56
N VAL A 94 -15.50 3.31 -8.27
CA VAL A 94 -14.42 2.78 -9.11
C VAL A 94 -14.93 2.31 -10.49
N ARG A 95 -16.16 1.84 -10.61
CA ARG A 95 -16.77 1.56 -11.92
C ARG A 95 -16.77 2.77 -12.83
N VAL A 96 -17.15 3.93 -12.32
CA VAL A 96 -17.25 5.17 -13.11
C VAL A 96 -15.86 5.80 -13.33
N TRP A 97 -15.10 5.99 -12.25
CA TRP A 97 -13.88 6.79 -12.29
C TRP A 97 -12.62 5.99 -12.67
N LYS A 98 -12.62 4.68 -12.40
CA LYS A 98 -11.51 3.77 -12.69
C LYS A 98 -11.82 2.79 -13.83
N ARG A 99 -13.00 2.90 -14.45
CA ARG A 99 -13.44 2.06 -15.57
C ARG A 99 -13.38 0.57 -15.27
N LEU A 100 -13.76 0.19 -14.05
CA LEU A 100 -13.83 -1.21 -13.64
C LEU A 100 -14.93 -1.91 -14.44
N SER A 101 -14.56 -2.90 -15.27
CA SER A 101 -15.49 -3.68 -16.09
C SER A 101 -16.16 -4.78 -15.28
N ASP A 102 -15.39 -5.51 -14.48
CA ASP A 102 -15.80 -6.72 -13.79
C ASP A 102 -15.90 -6.49 -12.26
N GLU A 103 -16.56 -7.42 -11.56
CA GLU A 103 -16.55 -7.38 -10.10
C GLU A 103 -15.20 -7.84 -9.56
N PRO A 104 -14.55 -7.09 -8.66
CA PRO A 104 -13.30 -7.50 -8.06
C PRO A 104 -13.46 -8.81 -7.29
N SER A 105 -12.54 -9.73 -7.51
CA SER A 105 -12.49 -11.01 -6.83
C SER A 105 -11.04 -11.41 -6.54
N PRO A 106 -10.79 -12.33 -5.58
CA PRO A 106 -9.45 -12.87 -5.35
C PRO A 106 -8.83 -13.47 -6.61
N ALA A 107 -9.61 -14.18 -7.44
CA ALA A 107 -9.13 -14.77 -8.69
C ALA A 107 -8.67 -13.69 -9.69
N GLN A 108 -9.46 -12.64 -9.87
CA GLN A 108 -9.09 -11.52 -10.75
C GLN A 108 -7.86 -10.78 -10.23
N PHE A 109 -7.75 -10.61 -8.91
CA PHE A 109 -6.55 -10.02 -8.29
C PHE A 109 -5.31 -10.88 -8.57
N GLU A 110 -5.42 -12.21 -8.41
CA GLU A 110 -4.33 -13.15 -8.70
C GLU A 110 -3.87 -13.07 -10.15
N GLU A 111 -4.80 -13.05 -11.11
CA GLU A 111 -4.50 -12.89 -12.54
C GLU A 111 -3.77 -11.57 -12.81
N ASN A 112 -4.29 -10.47 -12.28
CA ASN A 112 -3.70 -9.14 -12.44
C ASN A 112 -2.28 -9.08 -11.84
N LEU A 113 -2.08 -9.61 -10.63
CA LEU A 113 -0.78 -9.57 -9.96
C LEU A 113 0.24 -10.46 -10.67
N ASN A 114 -0.17 -11.65 -11.15
CA ASN A 114 0.68 -12.49 -12.00
C ASN A 114 1.11 -11.76 -13.28
N PHE A 115 0.17 -11.06 -13.94
CA PHE A 115 0.48 -10.27 -15.13
C PHE A 115 1.47 -9.14 -14.82
N ILE A 116 1.25 -8.40 -13.71
CA ILE A 116 2.14 -7.33 -13.25
C ILE A 116 3.55 -7.88 -13.06
N VAL A 117 3.70 -8.97 -12.30
CA VAL A 117 5.02 -9.55 -12.00
C VAL A 117 5.75 -9.99 -13.27
N ARG A 118 5.09 -10.75 -14.16
CA ARG A 118 5.69 -11.22 -15.41
C ARG A 118 6.11 -10.08 -16.32
N LYS A 119 5.31 -9.03 -16.43
CA LYS A 119 5.63 -7.83 -17.22
C LYS A 119 6.85 -7.11 -16.65
N LEU A 120 6.96 -7.00 -15.32
CA LEU A 120 8.11 -6.41 -14.65
C LEU A 120 9.38 -7.26 -14.84
N GLN A 121 9.28 -8.58 -14.71
CA GLN A 121 10.40 -9.50 -14.96
C GLN A 121 10.93 -9.40 -16.40
N GLY A 122 10.03 -9.22 -17.38
CA GLY A 122 10.41 -8.97 -18.79
C GLY A 122 11.14 -7.63 -19.01
N GLY A 123 11.14 -6.73 -18.05
CA GLY A 123 11.75 -5.40 -18.11
C GLY A 123 13.20 -5.33 -17.60
N ALA A 124 13.90 -6.46 -17.42
CA ALA A 124 15.27 -6.53 -16.88
C ALA A 124 15.45 -5.84 -15.50
N ILE A 125 14.41 -5.88 -14.67
CA ILE A 125 14.41 -5.31 -13.32
C ILE A 125 15.12 -6.28 -12.39
N SER A 126 16.13 -5.79 -11.66
CA SER A 126 16.98 -6.65 -10.82
C SER A 126 16.23 -7.25 -9.63
N ARG A 127 15.29 -6.47 -9.04
CA ARG A 127 14.54 -6.92 -7.87
C ARG A 127 13.10 -6.40 -7.86
N ILE A 128 12.15 -7.28 -7.57
CA ILE A 128 10.74 -6.96 -7.45
C ILE A 128 10.29 -7.38 -6.05
N GLY A 129 9.83 -6.41 -5.23
CA GLY A 129 9.26 -6.65 -3.91
C GLY A 129 7.73 -6.55 -3.95
N LEU A 130 7.06 -7.63 -3.59
CA LEU A 130 5.60 -7.68 -3.44
C LEU A 130 5.26 -7.48 -1.96
N SER A 131 4.61 -6.39 -1.62
CA SER A 131 4.22 -6.11 -0.24
C SER A 131 2.85 -6.72 0.07
N SER A 132 2.76 -7.42 1.18
CA SER A 132 1.47 -7.76 1.78
C SER A 132 0.70 -6.50 2.17
N LEU A 133 -0.62 -6.62 2.32
CA LEU A 133 -1.55 -5.55 2.61
C LEU A 133 -1.74 -5.38 4.12
N ALA A 134 -1.79 -4.15 4.61
CA ALA A 134 -2.22 -3.89 5.98
C ALA A 134 -3.66 -4.37 6.20
N PRO A 135 -4.03 -4.68 7.45
CA PRO A 135 -5.42 -4.87 7.82
C PRO A 135 -6.29 -3.67 7.42
N LEU A 136 -7.56 -3.91 7.15
CA LEU A 136 -8.60 -2.89 7.06
C LEU A 136 -9.36 -2.91 8.38
N GLY A 137 -9.37 -1.77 9.08
CA GLY A 137 -9.77 -1.74 10.48
C GLY A 137 -8.67 -2.25 11.43
N GLU A 138 -8.99 -2.28 12.72
CA GLU A 138 -8.07 -2.62 13.82
C GLU A 138 -8.69 -3.63 14.79
N ASP A 139 -9.53 -4.53 14.27
CA ASP A 139 -10.19 -5.58 15.06
C ASP A 139 -10.05 -6.94 14.37
N PRO A 140 -8.91 -7.62 14.56
CA PRO A 140 -8.63 -8.90 13.89
C PRO A 140 -9.58 -10.03 14.32
N ASP A 141 -10.10 -9.97 15.53
CA ASP A 141 -10.99 -10.99 16.12
C ASP A 141 -12.47 -10.57 16.12
N SER A 142 -12.83 -9.63 15.24
CA SER A 142 -14.16 -9.03 15.21
C SER A 142 -15.26 -10.04 14.94
N ARG A 143 -16.35 -9.91 15.70
CA ARG A 143 -17.61 -10.64 15.46
C ARG A 143 -18.57 -9.88 14.54
N ASP A 144 -18.24 -8.65 14.17
CA ASP A 144 -19.00 -7.93 13.16
C ASP A 144 -18.83 -8.59 11.79
N PRO A 145 -19.91 -8.92 11.07
CA PRO A 145 -19.84 -9.66 9.82
C PRO A 145 -19.03 -8.95 8.73
N VAL A 146 -19.06 -7.61 8.69
CA VAL A 146 -18.34 -6.83 7.67
C VAL A 146 -16.85 -6.84 7.98
N GLN A 147 -16.47 -6.61 9.23
CA GLN A 147 -15.06 -6.64 9.63
C GLN A 147 -14.48 -8.06 9.51
N ALA A 148 -15.21 -9.09 9.92
CA ALA A 148 -14.76 -10.48 9.75
C ALA A 148 -14.52 -10.81 8.28
N TRP A 149 -15.43 -10.41 7.39
CA TRP A 149 -15.25 -10.60 5.96
C TRP A 149 -14.03 -9.82 5.41
N LEU A 150 -13.78 -8.59 5.87
CA LEU A 150 -12.56 -7.85 5.52
C LEU A 150 -11.30 -8.58 5.97
N ASN A 151 -11.30 -9.14 7.19
CA ASN A 151 -10.16 -9.91 7.72
C ASN A 151 -9.88 -11.16 6.87
N ASP A 152 -10.93 -11.89 6.47
CA ASP A 152 -10.82 -13.07 5.60
C ASP A 152 -10.27 -12.69 4.22
N LEU A 153 -10.75 -11.59 3.64
CA LEU A 153 -10.24 -11.10 2.35
C LEU A 153 -8.78 -10.64 2.44
N ILE A 154 -8.40 -9.92 3.49
CA ILE A 154 -7.00 -9.51 3.72
C ILE A 154 -6.10 -10.76 3.79
N THR A 155 -6.51 -11.79 4.51
CA THR A 155 -5.78 -13.06 4.58
C THR A 155 -5.66 -13.69 3.20
N THR A 156 -6.77 -13.84 2.49
CA THR A 156 -6.80 -14.44 1.14
C THR A 156 -5.89 -13.69 0.15
N TYR A 157 -5.94 -12.35 0.15
CA TYR A 157 -5.11 -11.55 -0.76
C TYR A 157 -3.62 -11.62 -0.39
N ASN A 158 -3.30 -11.66 0.89
CA ASN A 158 -1.92 -11.80 1.35
C ASN A 158 -1.35 -13.19 1.04
N ASP A 159 -2.17 -14.25 1.12
CA ASP A 159 -1.79 -15.60 0.68
C ASP A 159 -1.50 -15.63 -0.83
N ILE A 160 -2.32 -14.97 -1.65
CA ILE A 160 -2.07 -14.82 -3.09
C ILE A 160 -0.74 -14.10 -3.33
N ILE A 161 -0.48 -12.99 -2.64
CA ILE A 161 0.76 -12.21 -2.78
C ILE A 161 1.98 -13.09 -2.41
N ALA A 162 1.93 -13.80 -1.28
CA ALA A 162 3.00 -14.67 -0.83
C ALA A 162 3.26 -15.84 -1.79
N ASN A 163 2.19 -16.47 -2.28
CA ASN A 163 2.27 -17.58 -3.24
C ASN A 163 2.90 -17.11 -4.57
N ILE A 164 2.49 -15.95 -5.09
CA ILE A 164 3.07 -15.39 -6.32
C ILE A 164 4.53 -15.02 -6.09
N ALA A 165 4.87 -14.39 -4.96
CA ALA A 165 6.25 -14.05 -4.64
C ALA A 165 7.15 -15.29 -4.63
N SER A 166 6.71 -16.36 -4.00
CA SER A 166 7.43 -17.63 -3.97
C SER A 166 7.55 -18.28 -5.35
N LYS A 167 6.45 -18.39 -6.10
CA LYS A 167 6.37 -19.03 -7.41
C LYS A 167 7.21 -18.31 -8.46
N GLU A 168 7.11 -17.00 -8.50
CA GLU A 168 7.81 -16.15 -9.48
C GLU A 168 9.21 -15.70 -9.00
N ARG A 169 9.65 -16.19 -7.83
CA ARG A 169 10.96 -15.90 -7.21
C ARG A 169 11.23 -14.40 -7.07
N THR A 170 10.21 -13.68 -6.62
CA THR A 170 10.32 -12.27 -6.25
C THR A 170 10.42 -12.13 -4.73
N ASP A 171 10.80 -10.94 -4.25
CA ASP A 171 10.88 -10.69 -2.80
C ASP A 171 9.49 -10.47 -2.22
N TYR A 172 9.21 -11.09 -1.08
CA TYR A 172 8.02 -10.81 -0.27
C TYR A 172 8.36 -9.78 0.80
N ILE A 173 7.54 -8.73 0.92
CA ILE A 173 7.69 -7.71 1.95
C ILE A 173 6.60 -7.94 3.00
N PRO A 174 6.95 -8.42 4.22
CA PRO A 174 5.99 -8.88 5.22
C PRO A 174 5.38 -7.71 6.01
N PHE A 175 4.65 -6.83 5.31
CA PHE A 175 4.04 -5.66 5.94
C PHE A 175 2.85 -6.04 6.83
N ASN A 176 2.00 -6.97 6.38
CA ASN A 176 0.85 -7.44 7.17
C ASN A 176 1.29 -8.07 8.48
N GLU A 177 2.24 -8.98 8.42
CA GLU A 177 2.75 -9.71 9.59
C GLU A 177 3.32 -8.76 10.62
N SER A 178 4.14 -7.80 10.17
CA SER A 178 4.68 -6.75 11.02
C SER A 178 3.59 -5.86 11.62
N PHE A 179 2.51 -5.62 10.85
CA PHE A 179 1.37 -4.83 11.32
C PHE A 179 0.56 -5.59 12.36
N GLN A 180 0.25 -6.86 12.11
CA GLN A 180 -0.49 -7.73 13.04
C GLN A 180 0.24 -7.88 14.37
N GLU A 181 1.57 -8.00 14.37
CA GLU A 181 2.37 -8.04 15.58
C GLU A 181 2.19 -6.77 16.43
N GLN A 182 2.12 -5.59 15.80
CA GLN A 182 1.88 -4.35 16.53
C GLN A 182 0.41 -4.20 16.95
N LEU A 183 -0.52 -4.62 16.10
CA LEU A 183 -1.95 -4.56 16.36
C LEU A 183 -2.35 -5.46 17.54
N SER A 184 -1.73 -6.63 17.70
CA SER A 184 -1.97 -7.53 18.85
C SER A 184 -1.61 -6.90 20.21
N ARG A 185 -0.85 -5.81 20.20
CA ARG A 185 -0.47 -5.03 21.39
C ARG A 185 -1.37 -3.79 21.59
N ALA A 186 -2.29 -3.52 20.65
CA ALA A 186 -3.22 -2.41 20.76
C ALA A 186 -4.26 -2.67 21.84
N LEU A 187 -4.59 -1.63 22.59
CA LEU A 187 -5.49 -1.75 23.75
C LEU A 187 -6.97 -1.70 23.40
N THR A 188 -7.33 -1.22 22.21
CA THR A 188 -8.71 -0.96 21.84
C THR A 188 -8.98 -1.42 20.40
N PRO A 189 -9.53 -2.64 20.21
CA PRO A 189 -9.97 -3.08 18.89
C PRO A 189 -11.01 -2.14 18.29
N LYS A 190 -10.89 -1.86 16.99
CA LYS A 190 -11.85 -1.02 16.27
C LYS A 190 -12.18 -1.60 14.90
N ALA A 191 -13.44 -1.98 14.74
CA ALA A 191 -13.95 -2.50 13.49
C ALA A 191 -14.17 -1.40 12.44
N PHE A 192 -13.88 -1.72 11.18
CA PHE A 192 -14.16 -0.91 9.99
C PHE A 192 -15.35 -1.52 9.25
N THR A 193 -16.55 -1.09 9.61
CA THR A 193 -17.81 -1.68 9.14
C THR A 193 -18.54 -0.85 8.10
N HIS A 194 -18.08 0.38 7.87
CA HIS A 194 -18.73 1.30 6.96
C HIS A 194 -17.74 2.24 6.28
N PHE A 195 -17.80 2.33 4.95
CA PHE A 195 -17.06 3.30 4.16
C PHE A 195 -17.96 4.45 3.72
N ALA A 196 -17.53 5.70 3.96
CA ALA A 196 -18.24 6.89 3.53
C ALA A 196 -17.28 7.92 2.93
N PHE A 197 -17.49 8.31 1.68
CA PHE A 197 -16.71 9.37 1.03
C PHE A 197 -16.73 10.70 1.81
N ARG A 198 -17.85 11.01 2.47
CA ARG A 198 -17.94 12.22 3.31
C ARG A 198 -16.91 12.24 4.43
N SER A 199 -16.66 11.10 5.07
CA SER A 199 -15.64 10.97 6.13
C SER A 199 -14.24 11.19 5.56
N PHE A 200 -13.95 10.55 4.42
CA PHE A 200 -12.68 10.74 3.72
C PHE A 200 -12.45 12.23 3.36
N TYR A 201 -13.43 12.89 2.72
CA TYR A 201 -13.29 14.31 2.35
C TYR A 201 -13.20 15.21 3.56
N ARG A 202 -13.96 14.95 4.64
CA ARG A 202 -13.85 15.69 5.90
C ARG A 202 -12.44 15.60 6.46
N ASP A 203 -11.87 14.42 6.51
CA ASP A 203 -10.58 14.19 7.15
C ASP A 203 -9.43 14.68 6.28
N TYR A 204 -9.45 14.41 4.98
CA TYR A 204 -8.40 14.80 4.07
C TYR A 204 -8.50 16.28 3.64
N VAL A 205 -9.67 16.75 3.19
CA VAL A 205 -9.79 18.13 2.68
C VAL A 205 -9.95 19.12 3.81
N PHE A 206 -10.89 18.87 4.73
CA PHE A 206 -11.19 19.88 5.76
C PHE A 206 -10.18 19.85 6.90
N ARG A 207 -9.91 18.69 7.51
CA ARG A 207 -9.02 18.60 8.67
C ARG A 207 -7.55 18.75 8.30
N GLU A 208 -7.05 17.99 7.31
CA GLU A 208 -5.64 18.03 6.92
C GLU A 208 -5.32 19.29 6.11
N MET A 209 -6.03 19.58 5.00
CA MET A 209 -5.65 20.67 4.10
C MET A 209 -6.05 22.06 4.64
N ILE A 210 -7.24 22.21 5.25
CA ILE A 210 -7.74 23.51 5.73
C ILE A 210 -7.31 23.76 7.16
N LEU A 211 -7.58 22.83 8.09
CA LEU A 211 -7.25 22.99 9.51
C LEU A 211 -5.79 22.62 9.82
N ARG A 212 -5.05 22.07 8.85
CA ARG A 212 -3.64 21.65 9.00
C ARG A 212 -3.40 20.69 10.17
N GLN A 213 -4.41 19.90 10.51
CA GLN A 213 -4.26 18.85 11.50
C GLN A 213 -3.35 17.74 10.98
N SER A 214 -2.49 17.23 11.85
CA SER A 214 -1.66 16.07 11.50
C SER A 214 -2.51 14.81 11.37
N PHE A 215 -2.04 13.83 10.61
CA PHE A 215 -2.71 12.53 10.48
C PHE A 215 -2.86 11.82 11.83
N ASP A 216 -1.92 12.03 12.77
CA ASP A 216 -2.00 11.45 14.11
C ASP A 216 -3.09 12.11 14.97
N GLU A 217 -3.32 13.42 14.80
CA GLU A 217 -4.44 14.11 15.45
C GLU A 217 -5.78 13.66 14.89
N ILE A 218 -5.90 13.53 13.56
CA ILE A 218 -7.10 13.04 12.90
C ILE A 218 -7.40 11.60 13.32
N SER A 219 -6.37 10.75 13.35
CA SER A 219 -6.43 9.36 13.82
C SER A 219 -7.01 9.27 15.25
N ARG A 220 -6.46 10.09 16.18
CA ARG A 220 -6.92 10.16 17.58
C ARG A 220 -8.38 10.62 17.69
N ILE A 221 -8.77 11.66 16.92
CA ILE A 221 -10.16 12.14 16.88
C ILE A 221 -11.10 11.05 16.36
N ASN A 222 -10.66 10.29 15.36
CA ASN A 222 -11.42 9.19 14.79
C ASN A 222 -11.33 7.91 15.63
N GLY A 223 -10.47 7.84 16.65
CA GLY A 223 -10.29 6.69 17.54
C GLY A 223 -9.57 5.51 16.89
N TRP A 224 -8.61 5.77 16.00
CA TRP A 224 -7.75 4.76 15.38
C TRP A 224 -6.33 4.82 15.95
N ASP A 225 -5.69 3.66 16.10
CA ASP A 225 -4.31 3.59 16.60
C ASP A 225 -3.26 3.66 15.48
N PHE A 226 -3.50 2.98 14.36
CA PHE A 226 -2.56 2.85 13.23
C PHE A 226 -3.09 3.45 11.93
N HIS A 227 -4.39 3.66 11.85
CA HIS A 227 -5.07 4.25 10.69
C HIS A 227 -5.57 5.65 10.99
N ILE A 228 -5.91 6.39 9.93
CA ILE A 228 -6.60 7.67 9.99
C ILE A 228 -8.11 7.46 9.97
N ASP A 229 -8.55 6.52 9.14
CA ASP A 229 -9.95 6.27 8.79
C ASP A 229 -10.30 4.76 8.69
N GLY A 230 -9.42 3.89 9.15
CA GLY A 230 -9.53 2.43 9.04
C GLY A 230 -8.92 1.84 7.76
N ILE A 231 -8.40 2.70 6.86
CA ILE A 231 -7.76 2.32 5.59
C ILE A 231 -6.38 2.96 5.46
N HIS A 232 -6.32 4.28 5.59
CA HIS A 232 -5.12 5.08 5.37
C HIS A 232 -4.27 5.14 6.64
N LEU A 233 -2.96 4.99 6.47
CA LEU A 233 -2.01 4.87 7.58
C LEU A 233 -1.71 6.24 8.21
N ASN A 234 -1.71 6.30 9.54
CA ASN A 234 -1.11 7.37 10.32
C ASN A 234 0.40 7.15 10.47
N SER A 235 1.08 7.91 11.35
CA SER A 235 2.53 7.78 11.51
C SER A 235 2.96 6.44 12.12
N LYS A 236 2.15 5.84 13.00
CA LYS A 236 2.45 4.51 13.58
C LYS A 236 2.36 3.42 12.51
N GLY A 237 1.23 3.32 11.80
CA GLY A 237 1.04 2.34 10.73
C GLY A 237 2.03 2.53 9.58
N GLY A 238 2.29 3.79 9.21
CA GLY A 238 3.24 4.12 8.15
C GLY A 238 4.68 3.74 8.47
N ARG A 239 5.13 3.84 9.73
CA ARG A 239 6.47 3.39 10.14
C ARG A 239 6.64 1.88 10.02
N ILE A 240 5.60 1.09 10.27
CA ILE A 240 5.66 -0.36 10.07
C ILE A 240 5.98 -0.66 8.60
N LEU A 241 5.28 0.01 7.66
CA LEU A 241 5.56 -0.12 6.23
C LEU A 241 6.99 0.32 5.88
N VAL A 242 7.46 1.44 6.45
CA VAL A 242 8.83 1.93 6.26
C VAL A 242 9.86 0.89 6.67
N GLU A 243 9.69 0.22 7.82
CA GLU A 243 10.63 -0.79 8.28
C GLU A 243 10.59 -2.05 7.41
N ALA A 244 9.40 -2.53 7.04
CA ALA A 244 9.27 -3.68 6.16
C ALA A 244 9.93 -3.43 4.79
N VAL A 245 9.70 -2.27 4.20
CA VAL A 245 10.35 -1.87 2.94
C VAL A 245 11.86 -1.65 3.11
N GLN A 246 12.32 -1.12 4.25
CA GLN A 246 13.74 -0.93 4.48
C GLN A 246 14.50 -2.25 4.52
N GLN A 247 13.90 -3.32 5.06
CA GLN A 247 14.50 -4.66 5.03
C GLN A 247 14.71 -5.14 3.58
N PHE A 248 13.72 -4.97 2.71
CA PHE A 248 13.85 -5.26 1.27
C PHE A 248 14.94 -4.41 0.59
N LEU A 249 15.10 -3.15 0.97
CA LEU A 249 16.13 -2.27 0.39
C LEU A 249 17.54 -2.63 0.85
N ASN A 250 17.68 -3.21 2.04
CA ASN A 250 18.99 -3.59 2.61
C ASN A 250 19.50 -4.94 2.08
N SER A 251 18.62 -5.82 1.66
CA SER A 251 18.95 -7.10 1.02
C SER A 251 19.23 -6.90 -0.46
#